data_854b6b01b054398ed6a8b6dd7d39f540
#
_entry.id   854b6b01b054398ed6a8b6dd7d39f540
#
_cell.length_a   1.000
_cell.length_b   1.000
_cell.length_c   1.000
_cell.angle_alpha   90.00
_cell.angle_beta   90.00
_cell.angle_gamma   90.00
#
_symmetry.space_group_name_H-M   'P 1'
#
loop_
_entity.id
_entity.type
_entity.pdbx_description
1 polymer ?
#
loop_
_entity_poly.entity_id
_entity_poly.type
_entity_poly.pdbx_seq_one_letter_code
_entity_poly.pdbx_strand_id
1 'polypeptide(L)'
;MGVRFQLVIDCVEPEPLARFWAAALRYVLEPPPAGFATWDDYYRDLGLPESFLGHGTDCIIDPAGSGPRFWFQMVPDVKTVKNRLHLDVHASGGRAVPLATRRERVDTEARRLASLGATILSPPGEEEEDGADHYSVAMKDPEGNEFDIN
;
A
#
# COMPACT_ATOMS: atom_id res chain seq x y z
N MET A 1 -14.15 -11.82 19.09
CA MET A 1 -13.86 -10.50 18.45
C MET A 1 -12.37 -10.41 18.27
N GLY A 2 -11.85 -10.08 17.06
CA GLY A 2 -10.41 -9.95 16.80
C GLY A 2 -9.82 -8.70 17.45
N VAL A 3 -8.50 -8.71 17.67
CA VAL A 3 -7.76 -7.54 18.17
C VAL A 3 -7.51 -6.58 16.99
N ARG A 4 -7.73 -5.28 17.19
CA ARG A 4 -7.41 -4.25 16.19
C ARG A 4 -5.88 -4.09 16.09
N PHE A 5 -5.37 -3.91 14.89
CA PHE A 5 -3.97 -3.68 14.64
C PHE A 5 -3.78 -2.62 13.55
N GLN A 6 -2.59 -2.09 13.43
CA GLN A 6 -2.15 -1.31 12.28
C GLN A 6 -0.92 -1.99 11.65
N LEU A 7 -0.69 -1.70 10.37
CA LEU A 7 0.56 -2.06 9.70
C LEU A 7 1.52 -0.86 9.77
N VAL A 8 2.77 -1.13 10.08
CA VAL A 8 3.86 -0.14 10.00
C VAL A 8 4.82 -0.61 8.92
N ILE A 9 5.12 0.28 7.98
CA ILE A 9 6.07 0.03 6.89
C ILE A 9 7.20 1.03 7.04
N ASP A 10 8.39 0.52 7.33
CA ASP A 10 9.61 1.34 7.37
C ASP A 10 9.98 1.78 5.95
N CYS A 11 10.29 3.06 5.78
CA CYS A 11 10.57 3.68 4.49
C CYS A 11 11.49 4.90 4.62
N VAL A 12 12.09 5.31 3.51
CA VAL A 12 12.92 6.52 3.46
C VAL A 12 12.08 7.76 3.23
N GLU A 13 11.06 7.67 2.38
CA GLU A 13 10.18 8.79 1.99
C GLU A 13 8.70 8.49 2.29
N PRO A 14 8.23 8.74 3.52
CA PRO A 14 6.87 8.39 3.97
C PRO A 14 5.75 8.95 3.12
N GLU A 15 5.78 10.25 2.78
CA GLU A 15 4.66 10.88 2.05
C GLU A 15 4.47 10.33 0.64
N PRO A 16 5.49 10.20 -0.22
CA PRO A 16 5.33 9.56 -1.53
C PRO A 16 4.82 8.13 -1.44
N LEU A 17 5.34 7.35 -0.48
CA LEU A 17 4.93 5.97 -0.29
C LEU A 17 3.49 5.86 0.24
N ALA A 18 3.09 6.73 1.17
CA ALA A 18 1.71 6.81 1.67
C ALA A 18 0.72 7.15 0.53
N ARG A 19 1.06 8.09 -0.35
CA ARG A 19 0.24 8.46 -1.52
C ARG A 19 0.11 7.30 -2.50
N PHE A 20 1.19 6.56 -2.76
CA PHE A 20 1.15 5.36 -3.60
C PHE A 20 0.19 4.32 -3.01
N TRP A 21 0.36 3.96 -1.74
CA TRP A 21 -0.46 2.93 -1.11
C TRP A 21 -1.91 3.37 -0.89
N ALA A 22 -2.17 4.66 -0.64
CA ALA A 22 -3.53 5.18 -0.62
C ALA A 22 -4.22 4.96 -1.97
N ALA A 23 -3.56 5.29 -3.08
CA ALA A 23 -4.09 5.07 -4.43
C ALA A 23 -4.19 3.55 -4.78
N ALA A 24 -3.22 2.74 -4.34
CA ALA A 24 -3.21 1.30 -4.57
C ALA A 24 -4.40 0.60 -3.90
N LEU A 25 -4.62 0.88 -2.61
CA LEU A 25 -5.64 0.25 -1.78
C LEU A 25 -7.00 0.97 -1.82
N ARG A 26 -7.10 2.12 -2.53
CA ARG A 26 -8.28 3.02 -2.50
C ARG A 26 -8.57 3.54 -1.10
N TYR A 27 -7.52 3.73 -0.33
CA TYR A 27 -7.51 4.38 0.97
C TYR A 27 -7.36 5.88 0.81
N VAL A 28 -7.49 6.60 1.90
CA VAL A 28 -7.24 8.05 1.96
C VAL A 28 -6.10 8.34 2.93
N LEU A 29 -5.37 9.45 2.69
CA LEU A 29 -4.45 9.97 3.71
C LEU A 29 -5.26 10.27 4.97
N GLU A 30 -4.74 9.92 6.13
CA GLU A 30 -5.41 10.14 7.39
C GLU A 30 -5.58 11.65 7.63
N PRO A 31 -6.81 12.15 7.79
CA PRO A 31 -7.02 13.56 8.04
C PRO A 31 -6.56 13.95 9.46
N PRO A 32 -6.20 15.20 9.70
CA PRO A 32 -5.90 15.67 11.04
C PRO A 32 -7.12 15.51 11.94
N PRO A 33 -6.94 15.52 13.27
CA PRO A 33 -8.04 15.46 14.22
C PRO A 33 -9.07 16.59 14.01
N ALA A 34 -10.32 16.32 14.38
CA ALA A 34 -11.39 17.30 14.24
C ALA A 34 -11.04 18.62 14.91
N GLY A 35 -11.24 19.71 14.18
CA GLY A 35 -10.92 21.07 14.65
C GLY A 35 -9.61 21.65 14.11
N PHE A 36 -8.80 20.84 13.42
CA PHE A 36 -7.55 21.29 12.82
C PHE A 36 -7.60 21.18 11.28
N ALA A 37 -7.05 22.16 10.58
CA ALA A 37 -6.98 22.15 9.12
C ALA A 37 -5.82 21.27 8.60
N THR A 38 -4.73 21.19 9.36
CA THR A 38 -3.54 20.43 9.03
C THR A 38 -3.02 19.68 10.26
N TRP A 39 -2.20 18.64 10.02
CA TRP A 39 -1.46 17.96 11.08
C TRP A 39 -0.47 18.90 11.78
N ASP A 40 0.13 19.82 11.05
CA ASP A 40 1.04 20.82 11.61
C ASP A 40 0.32 21.75 12.60
N ASP A 41 -0.93 22.15 12.32
CA ASP A 41 -1.73 22.95 13.24
C ASP A 41 -2.00 22.17 14.54
N TYR A 42 -2.32 20.89 14.44
CA TYR A 42 -2.49 20.01 15.59
C TYR A 42 -1.20 19.85 16.39
N TYR A 43 -0.07 19.63 15.72
CA TYR A 43 1.24 19.49 16.38
C TYR A 43 1.68 20.76 17.09
N ARG A 44 1.41 21.95 16.51
CA ARG A 44 1.64 23.25 17.16
C ARG A 44 0.76 23.43 18.40
N ASP A 45 -0.51 23.04 18.32
CA ASP A 45 -1.45 23.10 19.47
C ASP A 45 -0.98 22.21 20.62
N LEU A 46 -0.39 21.05 20.31
CA LEU A 46 0.23 20.17 21.30
C LEU A 46 1.57 20.70 21.85
N GLY A 47 2.12 21.79 21.31
CA GLY A 47 3.41 22.35 21.71
C GLY A 47 4.60 21.50 21.29
N LEU A 48 4.46 20.69 20.21
CA LEU A 48 5.56 19.87 19.71
C LEU A 48 6.64 20.74 19.02
N PRO A 49 7.92 20.29 19.07
CA PRO A 49 9.01 20.99 18.38
C PRO A 49 8.78 21.11 16.87
N GLU A 50 9.35 22.15 16.24
CA GLU A 50 9.31 22.37 14.78
C GLU A 50 9.78 21.15 13.96
N SER A 51 10.63 20.28 14.54
CA SER A 51 11.07 19.03 13.90
C SER A 51 9.96 18.01 13.64
N PHE A 52 8.79 18.17 14.25
CA PHE A 52 7.63 17.34 14.00
C PHE A 52 6.74 17.85 12.87
N LEU A 53 6.97 19.08 12.40
CA LEU A 53 6.17 19.66 11.33
C LEU A 53 6.56 19.07 9.97
N GLY A 54 5.58 19.00 9.07
CA GLY A 54 5.76 18.44 7.73
C GLY A 54 5.68 16.91 7.64
N HIS A 55 5.42 16.20 8.75
CA HIS A 55 5.40 14.74 8.80
C HIS A 55 4.01 14.12 8.93
N GLY A 56 2.94 14.90 8.87
CA GLY A 56 1.57 14.44 9.10
C GLY A 56 0.92 13.69 7.93
N THR A 57 1.61 13.50 6.80
CA THR A 57 1.09 12.78 5.62
C THR A 57 1.70 11.39 5.45
N ASP A 58 1.99 10.74 6.55
CA ASP A 58 2.67 9.45 6.65
C ASP A 58 1.73 8.28 6.98
N CYS A 59 0.41 8.53 7.05
CA CYS A 59 -0.58 7.53 7.41
C CYS A 59 -1.73 7.47 6.42
N ILE A 60 -2.26 6.26 6.21
CA ILE A 60 -3.47 6.04 5.41
C ILE A 60 -4.49 5.19 6.17
N ILE A 61 -5.75 5.45 5.89
CA ILE A 61 -6.89 4.74 6.48
C ILE A 61 -7.88 4.30 5.42
N ASP A 62 -8.55 3.18 5.68
CA ASP A 62 -9.71 2.77 4.91
C ASP A 62 -10.89 3.72 5.20
N PRO A 63 -11.43 4.43 4.20
CA PRO A 63 -12.57 5.33 4.41
C PRO A 63 -13.83 4.60 4.89
N ALA A 64 -13.96 3.29 4.65
CA ALA A 64 -15.04 2.45 5.17
C ALA A 64 -14.79 1.95 6.60
N GLY A 65 -13.57 2.14 7.14
CA GLY A 65 -13.20 1.72 8.49
C GLY A 65 -13.11 0.21 8.70
N SER A 66 -13.06 -0.58 7.63
CA SER A 66 -13.04 -2.05 7.67
C SER A 66 -11.63 -2.61 7.65
N GLY A 67 -10.69 -1.91 7.00
CA GLY A 67 -9.32 -2.31 6.88
C GLY A 67 -8.41 -1.71 7.97
N PRO A 68 -7.17 -2.23 8.11
CA PRO A 68 -6.21 -1.71 9.07
C PRO A 68 -5.70 -0.32 8.64
N ARG A 69 -5.30 0.48 9.62
CA ARG A 69 -4.51 1.69 9.39
C ARG A 69 -3.09 1.30 8.98
N PHE A 70 -2.47 2.05 8.08
CA PHE A 70 -1.05 1.96 7.72
C PHE A 70 -0.32 3.20 8.22
N TRP A 71 0.86 3.01 8.75
CA TRP A 71 1.82 4.06 9.06
C TRP A 71 3.12 3.80 8.32
N PHE A 72 3.60 4.78 7.59
CA PHE A 72 4.87 4.77 6.88
C PHE A 72 5.91 5.47 7.76
N GLN A 73 6.70 4.66 8.45
CA GLN A 73 7.66 5.15 9.43
C GLN A 73 8.99 5.48 8.75
N MET A 74 9.44 6.73 8.89
CA MET A 74 10.74 7.14 8.37
C MET A 74 11.87 6.41 9.09
N VAL A 75 12.72 5.75 8.31
CA VAL A 75 13.97 5.15 8.75
C VAL A 75 15.10 5.51 7.77
N PRO A 76 16.36 5.61 8.21
CA PRO A 76 17.47 5.95 7.31
C PRO A 76 17.90 4.80 6.41
N ASP A 77 17.45 3.58 6.71
CA ASP A 77 17.92 2.36 6.03
C ASP A 77 17.13 2.12 4.74
N VAL A 78 17.85 2.09 3.62
CA VAL A 78 17.29 1.71 2.33
C VAL A 78 17.04 0.19 2.31
N LYS A 79 15.89 -0.21 1.75
CA LYS A 79 15.56 -1.63 1.58
C LYS A 79 16.53 -2.35 0.66
N THR A 80 17.14 -3.45 1.14
CA THR A 80 18.14 -4.23 0.39
C THR A 80 17.81 -5.71 0.29
N VAL A 81 17.04 -6.27 1.23
CA VAL A 81 16.70 -7.70 1.28
C VAL A 81 15.22 -7.92 0.98
N LYS A 82 14.86 -9.17 0.59
CA LYS A 82 13.46 -9.52 0.34
C LYS A 82 12.60 -9.33 1.59
N ASN A 83 11.36 -8.86 1.41
CA ASN A 83 10.37 -8.76 2.47
C ASN A 83 10.11 -10.14 3.10
N ARG A 84 9.91 -10.17 4.41
CA ARG A 84 9.43 -11.36 5.14
C ARG A 84 7.92 -11.44 5.19
N LEU A 85 7.25 -10.30 5.09
CA LEU A 85 5.80 -10.17 4.93
C LEU A 85 5.55 -9.39 3.65
N HIS A 86 4.52 -9.73 2.91
CA HIS A 86 4.06 -8.98 1.75
C HIS A 86 2.54 -8.87 1.79
N LEU A 87 2.02 -7.90 1.07
CA LEU A 87 0.59 -7.71 0.90
C LEU A 87 0.15 -8.41 -0.38
N ASP A 88 -1.02 -9.07 -0.33
CA ASP A 88 -1.73 -9.56 -1.49
C ASP A 88 -2.89 -8.61 -1.78
N VAL A 89 -2.83 -7.88 -2.87
CA VAL A 89 -3.90 -6.97 -3.30
C VAL A 89 -4.88 -7.75 -4.18
N HIS A 90 -6.08 -7.99 -3.67
CA HIS A 90 -7.08 -8.79 -4.37
C HIS A 90 -7.78 -7.97 -5.46
N ALA A 91 -7.51 -8.29 -6.72
CA ALA A 91 -8.11 -7.66 -7.90
C ALA A 91 -8.96 -8.61 -8.73
N SER A 92 -8.77 -9.91 -8.59
CA SER A 92 -9.40 -10.94 -9.44
C SER A 92 -10.92 -11.05 -9.30
N GLY A 93 -11.47 -10.69 -8.15
CA GLY A 93 -12.90 -10.89 -7.81
C GLY A 93 -13.23 -12.25 -7.26
N GLY A 94 -12.20 -13.08 -6.96
CA GLY A 94 -12.33 -14.37 -6.31
C GLY A 94 -12.57 -15.55 -7.23
N ARG A 95 -12.49 -16.76 -6.69
CA ARG A 95 -12.50 -18.03 -7.44
C ARG A 95 -13.78 -18.32 -8.21
N ALA A 96 -14.91 -17.69 -7.88
CA ALA A 96 -16.16 -17.83 -8.63
C ALA A 96 -16.11 -17.16 -10.02
N VAL A 97 -15.15 -16.27 -10.26
CA VAL A 97 -14.94 -15.60 -11.55
C VAL A 97 -14.10 -16.52 -12.46
N PRO A 98 -14.44 -16.68 -13.75
CA PRO A 98 -13.64 -17.46 -14.71
C PRO A 98 -12.17 -17.03 -14.72
N LEU A 99 -11.25 -17.99 -14.85
CA LEU A 99 -9.81 -17.74 -14.78
C LEU A 99 -9.32 -16.66 -15.79
N ALA A 100 -9.80 -16.70 -17.02
CA ALA A 100 -9.45 -15.72 -18.04
C ALA A 100 -9.82 -14.28 -17.61
N THR A 101 -11.00 -14.10 -17.00
CA THR A 101 -11.44 -12.79 -16.49
C THR A 101 -10.63 -12.37 -15.28
N ARG A 102 -10.25 -13.32 -14.39
CA ARG A 102 -9.39 -13.04 -13.25
C ARG A 102 -8.02 -12.53 -13.71
N ARG A 103 -7.40 -13.19 -14.69
CA ARG A 103 -6.14 -12.78 -15.31
C ARG A 103 -6.22 -11.36 -15.86
N GLU A 104 -7.23 -11.07 -16.68
CA GLU A 104 -7.43 -9.74 -17.25
C GLU A 104 -7.53 -8.64 -16.18
N ARG A 105 -8.24 -8.91 -15.08
CA ARG A 105 -8.39 -7.97 -13.97
C ARG A 105 -7.07 -7.74 -13.23
N VAL A 106 -6.34 -8.82 -12.92
CA VAL A 106 -5.02 -8.76 -12.27
C VAL A 106 -4.02 -7.99 -13.12
N ASP A 107 -3.94 -8.28 -14.44
CA ASP A 107 -3.07 -7.58 -15.37
C ASP A 107 -3.42 -6.10 -15.51
N THR A 108 -4.72 -5.79 -15.51
CA THR A 108 -5.19 -4.40 -15.58
C THR A 108 -4.80 -3.64 -14.34
N GLU A 109 -4.96 -4.25 -13.17
CA GLU A 109 -4.56 -3.63 -11.89
C GLU A 109 -3.04 -3.48 -11.78
N ALA A 110 -2.27 -4.49 -12.19
CA ALA A 110 -0.81 -4.41 -12.21
C ALA A 110 -0.32 -3.25 -13.10
N ARG A 111 -0.89 -3.08 -14.30
CA ARG A 111 -0.58 -1.93 -15.17
C ARG A 111 -0.98 -0.59 -14.54
N ARG A 112 -2.13 -0.54 -13.85
CA ARG A 112 -2.55 0.67 -13.13
C ARG A 112 -1.54 1.03 -12.04
N LEU A 113 -1.11 0.07 -11.23
CA LEU A 113 -0.13 0.30 -10.17
C LEU A 113 1.24 0.65 -10.71
N ALA A 114 1.65 0.06 -11.84
CA ALA A 114 2.88 0.45 -12.52
C ALA A 114 2.84 1.92 -12.99
N SER A 115 1.68 2.43 -13.44
CA SER A 115 1.53 3.85 -13.79
C SER A 115 1.59 4.79 -12.58
N LEU A 116 1.43 4.26 -11.37
CA LEU A 116 1.57 5.00 -10.10
C LEU A 116 2.99 4.91 -9.50
N GLY A 117 3.90 4.18 -10.14
CA GLY A 117 5.30 4.07 -9.71
C GLY A 117 5.74 2.70 -9.20
N ALA A 118 4.87 1.68 -9.21
CA ALA A 118 5.27 0.31 -8.90
C ALA A 118 6.07 -0.32 -10.05
N THR A 119 6.89 -1.31 -9.73
CA THR A 119 7.63 -2.10 -10.71
C THR A 119 7.04 -3.51 -10.81
N ILE A 120 6.73 -3.97 -12.02
CA ILE A 120 6.32 -5.35 -12.28
C ILE A 120 7.58 -6.22 -12.29
N LEU A 121 7.62 -7.29 -11.49
CA LEU A 121 8.76 -8.21 -11.40
C LEU A 121 8.68 -9.35 -12.41
N SER A 122 7.47 -9.91 -12.59
CA SER A 122 7.23 -10.96 -13.59
C SER A 122 6.26 -10.41 -14.62
N PRO A 123 6.59 -10.45 -15.92
CA PRO A 123 5.67 -10.03 -16.96
C PRO A 123 4.35 -10.80 -16.86
N PRO A 124 3.19 -10.14 -17.13
CA PRO A 124 1.90 -10.81 -17.16
C PRO A 124 1.93 -12.03 -18.10
N GLY A 125 1.54 -13.20 -17.60
CA GLY A 125 1.43 -14.43 -18.38
C GLY A 125 2.63 -15.39 -18.31
N GLU A 126 3.76 -15.04 -17.66
CA GLU A 126 4.92 -15.92 -17.59
C GLU A 126 4.90 -16.95 -16.43
N GLU A 127 4.07 -16.76 -15.41
CA GLU A 127 3.92 -17.73 -14.31
C GLU A 127 2.68 -18.62 -14.53
N GLU A 128 2.70 -19.45 -15.56
CA GLU A 128 1.75 -20.54 -15.72
C GLU A 128 2.33 -21.82 -15.07
N GLU A 129 1.99 -22.10 -13.82
CA GLU A 129 2.00 -23.47 -13.35
C GLU A 129 0.88 -24.23 -14.06
N ASP A 130 1.24 -25.25 -14.84
CA ASP A 130 0.34 -26.06 -15.63
C ASP A 130 -0.79 -26.63 -14.74
N GLY A 131 -2.04 -26.20 -14.97
CA GLY A 131 -3.20 -26.63 -14.23
C GLY A 131 -3.54 -25.85 -12.95
N ALA A 132 -2.84 -24.80 -12.60
CA ALA A 132 -3.15 -24.00 -11.41
C ALA A 132 -4.37 -23.10 -11.61
N ASP A 133 -5.35 -23.20 -10.70
CA ASP A 133 -6.48 -22.26 -10.61
C ASP A 133 -6.10 -21.01 -9.80
N HIS A 134 -4.89 -20.53 -10.02
CA HIS A 134 -4.34 -19.34 -9.39
C HIS A 134 -3.55 -18.50 -10.40
N TYR A 135 -3.67 -17.19 -10.29
CA TYR A 135 -2.89 -16.25 -11.08
C TYR A 135 -2.55 -15.01 -10.24
N SER A 136 -1.30 -14.63 -10.22
CA SER A 136 -0.80 -13.43 -9.55
C SER A 136 0.27 -12.73 -10.37
N VAL A 137 0.50 -11.47 -10.07
CA VAL A 137 1.60 -10.67 -10.60
C VAL A 137 2.40 -10.11 -9.43
N ALA A 138 3.67 -10.50 -9.35
CA ALA A 138 4.58 -9.97 -8.35
C ALA A 138 5.06 -8.57 -8.73
N MET A 139 5.05 -7.66 -7.76
CA MET A 139 5.40 -6.25 -7.95
C MET A 139 6.29 -5.73 -6.82
N LYS A 140 6.88 -4.56 -7.04
CA LYS A 140 7.53 -3.74 -6.01
C LYS A 140 6.87 -2.38 -5.94
N ASP A 141 6.69 -1.87 -4.73
CA ASP A 141 6.30 -0.48 -4.51
C ASP A 141 7.46 0.49 -4.86
N PRO A 142 7.24 1.82 -4.82
CA PRO A 142 8.29 2.78 -5.17
C PRO A 142 9.58 2.67 -4.35
N GLU A 143 9.53 2.11 -3.14
CA GLU A 143 10.72 1.88 -2.31
C GLU A 143 11.25 0.44 -2.38
N GLY A 144 10.70 -0.38 -3.26
CA GLY A 144 11.18 -1.74 -3.53
C GLY A 144 10.59 -2.81 -2.60
N ASN A 145 9.55 -2.52 -1.82
CA ASN A 145 8.85 -3.54 -1.05
C ASN A 145 8.05 -4.44 -1.99
N GLU A 146 8.25 -5.75 -1.89
CA GLU A 146 7.53 -6.73 -2.70
C GLU A 146 6.09 -6.90 -2.21
N PHE A 147 5.16 -7.01 -3.16
CA PHE A 147 3.76 -7.32 -2.95
C PHE A 147 3.18 -8.03 -4.18
N ASP A 148 2.03 -8.67 -4.03
CA ASP A 148 1.38 -9.42 -5.11
C ASP A 148 0.00 -8.83 -5.43
N ILE A 149 -0.39 -8.94 -6.70
CA ILE A 149 -1.75 -8.73 -7.18
C ILE A 149 -2.33 -10.07 -7.55
N ASN A 150 -3.51 -10.44 -6.99
CA ASN A 150 -4.16 -11.73 -7.26
C ASN A 150 -5.70 -11.65 -7.34
#